data_9ec4f6c1b2c152c8c930e336b67a2c2e
#
_entry.id   9ec4f6c1b2c152c8c930e336b67a2c2e
#
_cell.length_a   1.000
_cell.length_b   1.000
_cell.length_c   1.000
_cell.angle_alpha   90.00
_cell.angle_beta   90.00
_cell.angle_gamma   90.00
#
_symmetry.space_group_name_H-M   'P 1'
#
loop_
_entity.id
_entity.type
_entity.pdbx_description
1 polymer ?
#
loop_
_entity_poly.entity_id
_entity_poly.type
_entity_poly.pdbx_seq_one_letter_code
_entity_poly.pdbx_strand_id
1 'polypeptide(L)'
;MIFSRGNITEVDTAGTQRARALELLKARHMLRLKDFAAHGIGSETLARLVRDEEVVRPARGLYQLPDATADARHALAEASALVPRGIVCLISALQFHQLTLQMPSAVWMAIDRTAWRPKIDYPPIRFVRFTGTALAEGVERHRIEGVDVPITNPARSIVDCFRYRTKVGLDVAMEGLREGLRRRKTTSDELWTYAKRARIWSTMRPYVEATVADGA
;
A
#
# COMPACT_ATOMS: atom_id res chain seq x y z
N MET A 1 -19.44 -52.12 -31.75
CA MET A 1 -18.72 -51.80 -30.48
C MET A 1 -18.14 -50.43 -30.65
N ILE A 2 -18.79 -49.42 -30.10
CA ILE A 2 -18.34 -48.03 -30.12
C ILE A 2 -17.85 -47.73 -28.71
N PHE A 3 -16.53 -47.62 -28.55
CA PHE A 3 -15.93 -47.17 -27.31
C PHE A 3 -16.02 -45.65 -27.22
N SER A 4 -16.87 -45.20 -26.33
CA SER A 4 -16.93 -43.79 -25.90
C SER A 4 -15.64 -43.47 -25.15
N ARG A 5 -14.80 -42.60 -25.74
CA ARG A 5 -13.65 -41.94 -25.02
C ARG A 5 -14.24 -40.85 -24.15
N GLY A 6 -14.49 -41.19 -22.90
CA GLY A 6 -14.96 -40.25 -21.90
C GLY A 6 -13.87 -39.30 -21.44
N ASN A 7 -14.22 -38.09 -21.32
CA ASN A 7 -13.74 -36.87 -20.70
C ASN A 7 -12.96 -37.05 -19.36
N ILE A 8 -11.79 -37.67 -19.38
CA ILE A 8 -10.96 -37.81 -18.16
C ILE A 8 -10.00 -36.62 -17.97
N THR A 9 -9.74 -35.85 -19.03
CA THR A 9 -8.73 -34.79 -19.02
C THR A 9 -9.19 -33.44 -18.46
N GLU A 10 -10.51 -33.14 -18.45
CA GLU A 10 -11.00 -31.83 -17.95
C GLU A 10 -11.16 -31.77 -16.42
N VAL A 11 -11.51 -32.86 -15.78
CA VAL A 11 -11.74 -32.90 -14.31
C VAL A 11 -10.41 -32.83 -13.55
N ASP A 12 -9.36 -33.44 -14.07
CA ASP A 12 -8.04 -33.48 -13.44
C ASP A 12 -7.31 -32.14 -13.55
N THR A 13 -7.46 -31.43 -14.67
CA THR A 13 -6.89 -30.09 -14.87
C THR A 13 -7.56 -29.02 -14.00
N ALA A 14 -8.88 -29.11 -13.76
CA ALA A 14 -9.60 -28.16 -12.92
C ALA A 14 -9.25 -28.34 -11.43
N GLY A 15 -9.11 -29.58 -10.96
CA GLY A 15 -8.63 -29.91 -9.61
C GLY A 15 -7.20 -29.42 -9.37
N THR A 16 -6.33 -29.60 -10.35
CA THR A 16 -4.96 -29.14 -10.30
C THR A 16 -4.84 -27.60 -10.32
N GLN A 17 -5.66 -26.90 -11.13
CA GLN A 17 -5.69 -25.44 -11.16
C GLN A 17 -6.24 -24.85 -9.86
N ARG A 18 -7.26 -25.46 -9.25
CA ARG A 18 -7.80 -25.06 -7.95
C ARG A 18 -6.75 -25.16 -6.85
N ALA A 19 -6.10 -26.31 -6.72
CA ALA A 19 -5.04 -26.51 -5.73
C ALA A 19 -3.91 -25.48 -5.91
N ARG A 20 -3.45 -25.28 -7.15
CA ARG A 20 -2.41 -24.31 -7.47
C ARG A 20 -2.84 -22.87 -7.15
N ALA A 21 -4.07 -22.50 -7.38
CA ALA A 21 -4.59 -21.18 -7.05
C ALA A 21 -4.54 -20.91 -5.54
N LEU A 22 -5.00 -21.88 -4.73
CA LEU A 22 -4.97 -21.78 -3.27
C LEU A 22 -3.54 -21.72 -2.73
N GLU A 23 -2.63 -22.55 -3.25
CA GLU A 23 -1.21 -22.51 -2.86
C GLU A 23 -0.55 -21.16 -3.20
N LEU A 24 -0.85 -20.59 -4.36
CA LEU A 24 -0.36 -19.27 -4.73
C LEU A 24 -0.88 -18.18 -3.78
N LEU A 25 -2.16 -18.26 -3.36
CA LEU A 25 -2.73 -17.33 -2.40
C LEU A 25 -2.18 -17.51 -1.00
N LYS A 26 -1.92 -18.73 -0.55
CA LYS A 26 -1.23 -19.00 0.73
C LYS A 26 0.16 -18.37 0.76
N ALA A 27 0.90 -18.45 -0.35
CA ALA A 27 2.25 -17.92 -0.44
C ALA A 27 2.31 -16.39 -0.59
N ARG A 28 1.30 -15.78 -1.22
CA ARG A 28 1.32 -14.35 -1.60
C ARG A 28 0.18 -13.52 -1.04
N HIS A 29 -0.73 -14.14 -0.28
CA HIS A 29 -1.91 -13.59 0.37
C HIS A 29 -2.91 -12.89 -0.58
N MET A 30 -2.43 -12.10 -1.55
CA MET A 30 -3.25 -11.35 -2.50
C MET A 30 -2.65 -11.40 -3.91
N LEU A 31 -3.48 -11.68 -4.93
CA LEU A 31 -3.05 -11.81 -6.33
C LEU A 31 -4.06 -11.19 -7.29
N ARG A 32 -3.55 -10.66 -8.40
CA ARG A 32 -4.37 -10.19 -9.51
C ARG A 32 -4.68 -11.30 -10.50
N LEU A 33 -5.77 -11.16 -11.24
CA LEU A 33 -6.14 -12.08 -12.31
C LEU A 33 -4.98 -12.40 -13.27
N LYS A 34 -4.19 -11.38 -13.64
CA LYS A 34 -3.02 -11.55 -14.52
C LYS A 34 -1.95 -12.47 -13.92
N ASP A 35 -1.80 -12.47 -12.59
CA ASP A 35 -0.80 -13.29 -11.90
C ASP A 35 -1.21 -14.78 -11.92
N PHE A 36 -2.52 -15.06 -11.80
CA PHE A 36 -3.07 -16.40 -11.98
C PHE A 36 -2.93 -16.87 -13.42
N ALA A 37 -3.24 -16.00 -14.40
CA ALA A 37 -3.10 -16.32 -15.81
C ALA A 37 -1.64 -16.68 -16.18
N ALA A 38 -0.66 -16.00 -15.61
CA ALA A 38 0.76 -16.30 -15.78
C ALA A 38 1.15 -17.71 -15.26
N HIS A 39 0.35 -18.27 -14.33
CA HIS A 39 0.52 -19.63 -13.80
C HIS A 39 -0.45 -20.64 -14.43
N GLY A 40 -1.10 -20.30 -15.54
CA GLY A 40 -2.01 -21.18 -16.27
C GLY A 40 -3.35 -21.42 -15.56
N ILE A 41 -3.76 -20.54 -14.66
CA ILE A 41 -5.03 -20.63 -13.91
C ILE A 41 -6.07 -19.73 -14.58
N GLY A 42 -7.16 -20.33 -15.06
CA GLY A 42 -8.22 -19.63 -15.76
C GLY A 42 -9.15 -18.84 -14.82
N SER A 43 -9.77 -17.80 -15.36
CA SER A 43 -10.76 -16.97 -14.65
C SER A 43 -11.96 -17.76 -14.15
N GLU A 44 -12.33 -18.84 -14.85
CA GLU A 44 -13.44 -19.72 -14.49
C GLU A 44 -13.16 -20.50 -13.20
N THR A 45 -11.91 -20.98 -13.01
CA THR A 45 -11.47 -21.62 -11.78
C THR A 45 -11.58 -20.65 -10.59
N LEU A 46 -11.16 -19.39 -10.79
CA LEU A 46 -11.27 -18.36 -9.76
C LEU A 46 -12.74 -18.01 -9.46
N ALA A 47 -13.60 -17.98 -10.48
CA ALA A 47 -15.03 -17.73 -10.28
C ALA A 47 -15.69 -18.85 -9.46
N ARG A 48 -15.28 -20.12 -9.65
CA ARG A 48 -15.72 -21.25 -8.82
C ARG A 48 -15.23 -21.09 -7.37
N LEU A 49 -13.94 -20.82 -7.16
CA LEU A 49 -13.36 -20.61 -5.82
C LEU A 49 -14.06 -19.48 -5.05
N VAL A 50 -14.45 -18.41 -5.74
CA VAL A 50 -15.24 -17.32 -5.14
C VAL A 50 -16.66 -17.77 -4.79
N ARG A 51 -17.31 -18.55 -5.65
CA ARG A 51 -18.64 -19.11 -5.39
C ARG A 51 -18.64 -20.08 -4.21
N ASP A 52 -17.58 -20.88 -4.10
CA ASP A 52 -17.38 -21.86 -3.04
C ASP A 52 -16.85 -21.22 -1.73
N GLU A 53 -16.76 -19.88 -1.69
CA GLU A 53 -16.28 -19.06 -0.55
C GLU A 53 -14.86 -19.39 -0.09
N GLU A 54 -14.07 -20.10 -0.90
CA GLU A 54 -12.66 -20.40 -0.61
C GLU A 54 -11.72 -19.24 -0.93
N VAL A 55 -12.17 -18.31 -1.76
CA VAL A 55 -11.44 -17.11 -2.16
C VAL A 55 -12.41 -15.94 -2.14
N VAL A 56 -11.95 -14.82 -1.61
CA VAL A 56 -12.69 -13.56 -1.62
C VAL A 56 -12.17 -12.70 -2.76
N ARG A 57 -13.07 -11.95 -3.39
CA ARG A 57 -12.75 -10.97 -4.42
C ARG A 57 -13.02 -9.56 -3.91
N PRO A 58 -12.07 -8.92 -3.20
CA PRO A 58 -12.26 -7.59 -2.62
C PRO A 58 -12.49 -6.51 -3.68
N ALA A 59 -11.95 -6.70 -4.89
CA ALA A 59 -12.20 -5.81 -6.02
C ALA A 59 -12.08 -6.54 -7.37
N ARG A 60 -12.46 -5.85 -8.44
CA ARG A 60 -12.40 -6.41 -9.81
C ARG A 60 -10.99 -6.87 -10.15
N GLY A 61 -10.85 -8.18 -10.35
CA GLY A 61 -9.59 -8.83 -10.73
C GLY A 61 -8.55 -8.94 -9.62
N LEU A 62 -8.95 -8.78 -8.35
CA LEU A 62 -8.13 -8.98 -7.17
C LEU A 62 -8.73 -10.10 -6.32
N TYR A 63 -7.91 -11.03 -5.84
CA TYR A 63 -8.32 -12.25 -5.13
C TYR A 63 -7.43 -12.48 -3.92
N GLN A 64 -8.02 -12.91 -2.80
CA GLN A 64 -7.33 -13.25 -1.55
C GLN A 64 -8.06 -14.38 -0.83
N LEU A 65 -7.40 -14.97 0.18
CA LEU A 65 -8.07 -15.93 1.08
C LEU A 65 -9.01 -15.19 2.05
N PRO A 66 -10.10 -15.84 2.52
CA PRO A 66 -11.04 -15.24 3.47
C PRO A 66 -10.38 -14.80 4.79
N ASP A 67 -9.39 -15.58 5.27
CA ASP A 67 -8.70 -15.35 6.54
C ASP A 67 -7.51 -14.37 6.43
N ALA A 68 -7.42 -13.60 5.33
CA ALA A 68 -6.39 -12.56 5.22
C ALA A 68 -6.54 -11.60 6.40
N THR A 69 -5.63 -11.68 7.35
CA THR A 69 -5.64 -10.88 8.58
C THR A 69 -5.65 -9.39 8.25
N ALA A 70 -6.57 -8.66 8.85
CA ALA A 70 -6.71 -7.21 8.71
C ALA A 70 -5.55 -6.47 9.42
N ASP A 71 -4.32 -6.73 9.02
CA ASP A 71 -3.13 -5.99 9.44
C ASP A 71 -3.07 -4.64 8.69
N ALA A 72 -2.49 -3.64 9.32
CA ALA A 72 -2.24 -2.35 8.68
C ALA A 72 -1.43 -2.50 7.38
N ARG A 73 -0.50 -3.44 7.31
CA ARG A 73 0.27 -3.75 6.10
C ARG A 73 -0.61 -4.36 5.01
N HIS A 74 -1.55 -5.21 5.38
CA HIS A 74 -2.54 -5.77 4.44
C HIS A 74 -3.35 -4.66 3.77
N ALA A 75 -3.86 -3.70 4.56
CA ALA A 75 -4.60 -2.56 4.02
C ALA A 75 -3.77 -1.72 3.04
N LEU A 76 -2.45 -1.58 3.26
CA LEU A 76 -1.55 -0.89 2.32
C LEU A 76 -1.39 -1.65 1.01
N ALA A 77 -1.24 -2.98 1.08
CA ALA A 77 -1.14 -3.84 -0.10
C ALA A 77 -2.43 -3.80 -0.92
N GLU A 78 -3.57 -3.94 -0.26
CA GLU A 78 -4.89 -3.87 -0.89
C GLU A 78 -5.14 -2.51 -1.55
N ALA A 79 -4.90 -1.40 -0.84
CA ALA A 79 -5.03 -0.06 -1.39
C ALA A 79 -4.12 0.16 -2.61
N SER A 80 -2.87 -0.32 -2.57
CA SER A 80 -1.93 -0.21 -3.69
C SER A 80 -2.32 -1.10 -4.87
N ALA A 81 -2.89 -2.26 -4.60
CA ALA A 81 -3.45 -3.11 -5.64
C ALA A 81 -4.66 -2.46 -6.33
N LEU A 82 -5.49 -1.72 -5.60
CA LEU A 82 -6.65 -1.01 -6.14
C LEU A 82 -6.26 0.28 -6.87
N VAL A 83 -5.21 0.95 -6.39
CA VAL A 83 -4.69 2.23 -6.94
C VAL A 83 -3.24 2.06 -7.41
N PRO A 84 -2.97 1.42 -8.56
CA PRO A 84 -1.61 1.05 -8.97
C PRO A 84 -0.66 2.22 -9.19
N ARG A 85 -1.18 3.44 -9.39
CA ARG A 85 -0.41 4.69 -9.52
C ARG A 85 -0.45 5.54 -8.25
N GLY A 86 -1.07 5.04 -7.18
CA GLY A 86 -1.10 5.70 -5.89
C GLY A 86 0.19 5.46 -5.12
N ILE A 87 0.55 6.39 -4.26
CA ILE A 87 1.72 6.32 -3.39
C ILE A 87 1.22 6.44 -1.96
N VAL A 88 1.53 5.47 -1.11
CA VAL A 88 1.24 5.55 0.32
C VAL A 88 2.06 6.69 0.93
N CYS A 89 1.40 7.57 1.68
CA CYS A 89 2.00 8.80 2.20
C CYS A 89 1.43 9.22 3.56
N LEU A 90 1.92 10.32 4.09
CA LEU A 90 1.44 10.94 5.32
C LEU A 90 1.42 9.95 6.50
N ILE A 91 0.34 9.91 7.29
CA ILE A 91 0.24 9.06 8.50
C ILE A 91 0.46 7.58 8.17
N SER A 92 -0.09 7.10 7.04
CA SER A 92 0.09 5.69 6.65
C SER A 92 1.54 5.34 6.35
N ALA A 93 2.31 6.26 5.77
CA ALA A 93 3.74 6.07 5.58
C ALA A 93 4.52 6.20 6.91
N LEU A 94 4.15 7.15 7.78
CA LEU A 94 4.75 7.24 9.12
C LEU A 94 4.53 5.95 9.91
N GLN A 95 3.31 5.41 9.89
CA GLN A 95 2.99 4.15 10.56
C GLN A 95 3.81 2.98 9.98
N PHE A 96 3.91 2.88 8.65
CA PHE A 96 4.72 1.85 8.00
C PHE A 96 6.17 1.89 8.44
N HIS A 97 6.75 3.10 8.54
CA HIS A 97 8.13 3.31 9.01
C HIS A 97 8.26 3.27 10.54
N GLN A 98 7.17 3.04 11.29
CA GLN A 98 7.12 3.01 12.75
C GLN A 98 7.49 4.35 13.38
N LEU A 99 7.11 5.45 12.76
CA LEU A 99 7.38 6.83 13.21
C LEU A 99 6.17 7.47 13.92
N THR A 100 5.10 6.74 14.10
CA THR A 100 3.91 7.12 14.88
C THR A 100 3.22 5.89 15.44
N LEU A 101 2.57 6.03 16.55
CA LEU A 101 1.69 5.02 17.14
C LEU A 101 0.24 5.20 16.70
N GLN A 102 -0.06 6.26 15.96
CA GLN A 102 -1.41 6.53 15.51
C GLN A 102 -1.85 5.55 14.43
N MET A 103 -3.05 5.02 14.59
CA MET A 103 -3.71 4.10 13.65
C MET A 103 -4.72 4.88 12.81
N PRO A 104 -4.38 5.27 11.58
CA PRO A 104 -5.32 6.00 10.74
C PRO A 104 -6.50 5.11 10.34
N SER A 105 -7.71 5.66 10.40
CA SER A 105 -8.95 4.97 9.98
C SER A 105 -9.05 4.73 8.46
N ALA A 106 -8.10 5.22 7.69
CA ALA A 106 -8.05 5.08 6.23
C ALA A 106 -6.60 5.13 5.73
N VAL A 107 -6.31 4.44 4.65
CA VAL A 107 -5.01 4.50 3.98
C VAL A 107 -4.86 5.85 3.27
N TRP A 108 -3.82 6.60 3.62
CA TRP A 108 -3.49 7.86 2.94
C TRP A 108 -2.66 7.60 1.70
N MET A 109 -3.19 8.00 0.55
CA MET A 109 -2.53 7.83 -0.74
C MET A 109 -2.44 9.13 -1.52
N ALA A 110 -1.26 9.40 -2.06
CA ALA A 110 -1.06 10.45 -3.04
C ALA A 110 -1.35 9.92 -4.45
N ILE A 111 -2.07 10.72 -5.23
CA ILE A 111 -2.29 10.50 -6.66
C ILE A 111 -1.92 11.76 -7.43
N ASP A 112 -1.66 11.63 -8.72
CA ASP A 112 -1.41 12.79 -9.57
C ASP A 112 -2.58 13.78 -9.54
N ARG A 113 -2.26 15.07 -9.69
CA ARG A 113 -3.28 16.14 -9.68
C ARG A 113 -4.36 15.92 -10.73
N THR A 114 -3.99 15.41 -11.89
CA THR A 114 -4.88 15.17 -13.02
C THR A 114 -5.53 13.80 -13.03
N ALA A 115 -5.07 12.89 -12.17
CA ALA A 115 -5.60 11.54 -12.12
C ALA A 115 -7.06 11.50 -11.64
N TRP A 116 -7.85 10.63 -12.26
CA TRP A 116 -9.19 10.33 -11.76
C TRP A 116 -9.10 9.70 -10.37
N ARG A 117 -9.95 10.16 -9.44
CA ARG A 117 -10.09 9.56 -8.11
C ARG A 117 -10.94 8.29 -8.20
N PRO A 118 -10.37 7.10 -7.94
CA PRO A 118 -11.14 5.87 -7.93
C PRO A 118 -12.23 5.89 -6.84
N LYS A 119 -13.41 5.35 -7.15
CA LYS A 119 -14.41 5.01 -6.13
C LYS A 119 -14.03 3.64 -5.57
N ILE A 120 -13.67 3.61 -4.31
CA ILE A 120 -13.27 2.40 -3.58
C ILE A 120 -14.01 2.45 -2.25
N ASP A 121 -14.80 1.41 -1.99
CA ASP A 121 -15.60 1.31 -0.78
C ASP A 121 -14.77 0.73 0.37
N TYR A 122 -13.88 -0.22 0.05
CA TYR A 122 -12.96 -0.84 1.01
C TYR A 122 -11.63 -1.23 0.33
N PRO A 123 -10.48 -1.08 1.01
CA PRO A 123 -10.29 -0.40 2.31
C PRO A 123 -10.61 1.10 2.20
N PRO A 124 -10.92 1.78 3.29
CA PRO A 124 -11.13 3.23 3.24
C PRO A 124 -9.83 3.92 2.84
N ILE A 125 -9.89 4.76 1.79
CA ILE A 125 -8.72 5.48 1.26
C ILE A 125 -8.97 6.98 1.28
N ARG A 126 -8.01 7.73 1.83
CA ARG A 126 -7.95 9.18 1.76
C ARG A 126 -6.93 9.64 0.73
N PHE A 127 -7.38 10.36 -0.29
CA PHE A 127 -6.51 10.84 -1.35
C PHE A 127 -6.01 12.26 -1.10
N VAL A 128 -4.71 12.45 -1.35
CA VAL A 128 -4.08 13.77 -1.52
C VAL A 128 -3.54 13.91 -2.94
N ARG A 129 -3.34 15.13 -3.38
CA ARG A 129 -2.87 15.44 -4.73
C ARG A 129 -1.43 15.88 -4.70
N PHE A 130 -0.57 15.16 -5.44
CA PHE A 130 0.81 15.56 -5.68
C PHE A 130 0.99 15.94 -7.16
N THR A 131 2.01 16.72 -7.46
CA THR A 131 2.32 17.19 -8.81
C THR A 131 3.79 17.05 -9.13
N GLY A 132 4.10 16.81 -10.40
CA GLY A 132 5.47 16.85 -10.92
C GLY A 132 6.41 15.89 -10.18
N THR A 133 7.58 16.39 -9.82
CA THR A 133 8.63 15.64 -9.13
C THR A 133 8.19 15.07 -7.80
N ALA A 134 7.21 15.70 -7.15
CA ALA A 134 6.62 15.21 -5.90
C ALA A 134 5.94 13.84 -6.02
N LEU A 135 5.70 13.30 -7.20
CA LEU A 135 5.19 11.93 -7.38
C LEU A 135 6.30 10.86 -7.44
N ALA A 136 7.55 11.27 -7.63
CA ALA A 136 8.65 10.32 -7.81
C ALA A 136 9.71 10.43 -6.71
N GLU A 137 10.00 11.66 -6.25
CA GLU A 137 11.04 11.90 -5.26
C GLU A 137 10.72 11.27 -3.91
N GLY A 138 11.71 10.62 -3.31
CA GLY A 138 11.58 10.01 -1.98
C GLY A 138 10.51 8.93 -1.90
N VAL A 139 10.27 8.20 -2.98
CA VAL A 139 9.37 7.05 -3.02
C VAL A 139 10.19 5.77 -3.05
N GLU A 140 9.96 4.93 -2.07
CA GLU A 140 10.52 3.58 -1.96
C GLU A 140 9.49 2.55 -2.41
N ARG A 141 9.95 1.44 -2.97
CA ARG A 141 9.09 0.32 -3.34
C ARG A 141 9.26 -0.83 -2.37
N HIS A 142 8.18 -1.19 -1.73
CA HIS A 142 8.16 -2.31 -0.80
C HIS A 142 7.30 -3.43 -1.34
N ARG A 143 7.72 -4.67 -1.11
CA ARG A 143 6.94 -5.86 -1.46
C ARG A 143 6.15 -6.31 -0.24
N ILE A 144 4.84 -6.10 -0.24
CA ILE A 144 3.94 -6.48 0.85
C ILE A 144 2.93 -7.46 0.28
N GLU A 145 2.87 -8.66 0.82
CA GLU A 145 1.95 -9.73 0.39
C GLU A 145 1.95 -9.98 -1.13
N GLY A 146 3.11 -9.86 -1.76
CA GLY A 146 3.24 -10.03 -3.19
C GLY A 146 2.85 -8.82 -4.04
N VAL A 147 2.38 -7.72 -3.42
CA VAL A 147 2.03 -6.46 -4.09
C VAL A 147 3.18 -5.47 -3.98
N ASP A 148 3.49 -4.77 -5.09
CA ASP A 148 4.40 -3.62 -5.06
C ASP A 148 3.67 -2.42 -4.48
N VAL A 149 4.15 -1.96 -3.32
CA VAL A 149 3.58 -0.84 -2.58
C VAL A 149 4.58 0.32 -2.60
N PRO A 150 4.34 1.36 -3.41
CA PRO A 150 5.15 2.57 -3.36
C PRO A 150 4.78 3.39 -2.12
N ILE A 151 5.78 3.71 -1.30
CA ILE A 151 5.62 4.44 -0.03
C ILE A 151 6.60 5.59 0.00
N THR A 152 6.22 6.76 0.50
CA THR A 152 7.16 7.85 0.74
C THR A 152 8.15 7.47 1.85
N ASN A 153 9.45 7.77 1.66
CA ASN A 153 10.50 7.50 2.65
C ASN A 153 10.29 8.30 3.96
N PRO A 154 11.01 7.97 5.04
CA PRO A 154 10.83 8.63 6.34
C PRO A 154 10.91 10.14 6.28
N ALA A 155 11.98 10.71 5.72
CA ALA A 155 12.19 12.15 5.65
C ALA A 155 11.07 12.85 4.90
N ARG A 156 10.72 12.32 3.74
CA ARG A 156 9.64 12.83 2.89
C ARG A 156 8.29 12.75 3.61
N SER A 157 7.98 11.65 4.26
CA SER A 157 6.71 11.43 4.99
C SER A 157 6.53 12.45 6.11
N ILE A 158 7.59 12.73 6.86
CA ILE A 158 7.59 13.75 7.92
C ILE A 158 7.31 15.13 7.33
N VAL A 159 8.06 15.52 6.29
CA VAL A 159 7.89 16.82 5.60
C VAL A 159 6.47 16.97 5.04
N ASP A 160 5.95 15.94 4.39
CA ASP A 160 4.59 15.96 3.87
C ASP A 160 3.54 16.07 4.99
N CYS A 161 3.75 15.45 6.17
CA CYS A 161 2.86 15.63 7.33
C CYS A 161 2.88 17.08 7.83
N PHE A 162 4.02 17.74 7.89
CA PHE A 162 4.07 19.19 8.18
C PHE A 162 3.35 20.03 7.14
N ARG A 163 3.50 19.73 5.86
CA ARG A 163 2.79 20.40 4.77
C ARG A 163 1.28 20.23 4.87
N TYR A 164 0.83 19.05 5.26
CA TYR A 164 -0.59 18.70 5.39
C TYR A 164 -1.08 18.73 6.86
N ARG A 165 -0.39 19.44 7.77
CA ARG A 165 -0.69 19.48 9.20
C ARG A 165 -2.11 19.87 9.55
N THR A 166 -2.77 20.64 8.70
CA THR A 166 -4.20 20.99 8.87
C THR A 166 -5.14 19.81 8.61
N LYS A 167 -4.67 18.76 7.92
CA LYS A 167 -5.45 17.55 7.63
C LYS A 167 -5.07 16.38 8.52
N VAL A 168 -3.81 16.27 8.91
CA VAL A 168 -3.30 15.13 9.68
C VAL A 168 -3.07 15.44 11.16
N GLY A 169 -3.02 16.72 11.52
CA GLY A 169 -2.63 17.19 12.86
C GLY A 169 -1.15 17.58 12.91
N LEU A 170 -0.84 18.65 13.66
CA LEU A 170 0.55 19.04 13.92
C LEU A 170 1.23 18.06 14.88
N ASP A 171 0.49 17.51 15.81
CA ASP A 171 0.90 16.51 16.78
C ASP A 171 1.47 15.26 16.10
N VAL A 172 0.81 14.76 15.08
CA VAL A 172 1.29 13.64 14.23
C VAL A 172 2.60 13.98 13.52
N ALA A 173 2.68 15.19 12.95
CA ALA A 173 3.89 15.64 12.25
C ALA A 173 5.08 15.77 13.24
N MET A 174 4.83 16.26 14.44
CA MET A 174 5.82 16.37 15.52
C MET A 174 6.26 15.02 16.07
N GLU A 175 5.33 14.08 16.25
CA GLU A 175 5.64 12.71 16.65
C GLU A 175 6.57 12.07 15.61
N GLY A 176 6.19 12.16 14.31
CA GLY A 176 7.00 11.64 13.21
C GLY A 176 8.40 12.25 13.17
N LEU A 177 8.53 13.56 13.39
CA LEU A 177 9.82 14.26 13.44
C LEU A 177 10.72 13.74 14.58
N ARG A 178 10.19 13.70 15.81
CA ARG A 178 10.93 13.22 16.99
C ARG A 178 11.37 11.78 16.83
N GLU A 179 10.46 10.89 16.44
CA GLU A 179 10.78 9.48 16.25
C GLU A 179 11.73 9.26 15.07
N GLY A 180 11.59 10.03 14.00
CA GLY A 180 12.47 9.96 12.83
C GLY A 180 13.93 10.30 13.16
N LEU A 181 14.16 11.37 13.90
CA LEU A 181 15.49 11.77 14.36
C LEU A 181 16.02 10.83 15.45
N ARG A 182 15.23 10.54 16.47
CA ARG A 182 15.61 9.67 17.60
C ARG A 182 16.03 8.27 17.12
N ARG A 183 15.30 7.69 16.18
CA ARG A 183 15.59 6.34 15.62
C ARG A 183 16.56 6.37 14.46
N ARG A 184 17.11 7.55 14.11
CA ARG A 184 18.02 7.72 12.98
C ARG A 184 17.45 7.18 11.65
N LYS A 185 16.13 7.32 11.49
CA LYS A 185 15.43 6.96 10.24
C LYS A 185 15.51 8.09 9.20
N THR A 186 15.86 9.28 9.66
CA THR A 186 16.13 10.46 8.83
C THR A 186 17.16 11.37 9.52
N THR A 187 17.73 12.28 8.75
CA THR A 187 18.67 13.29 9.23
C THR A 187 18.08 14.69 9.04
N SER A 188 18.64 15.69 9.76
CA SER A 188 18.25 17.10 9.60
C SER A 188 18.49 17.59 8.16
N ASP A 189 19.54 17.13 7.48
CA ASP A 189 19.87 17.51 6.11
C ASP A 189 18.85 16.94 5.10
N GLU A 190 18.41 15.71 5.28
CA GLU A 190 17.34 15.12 4.47
C GLU A 190 16.03 15.87 4.66
N LEU A 191 15.65 16.19 5.91
CA LEU A 191 14.47 16.99 6.24
C LEU A 191 14.54 18.36 5.59
N TRP A 192 15.70 19.04 5.70
CA TRP A 192 15.94 20.32 5.06
C TRP A 192 15.76 20.23 3.53
N THR A 193 16.34 19.20 2.92
CA THR A 193 16.28 19.01 1.46
C THR A 193 14.84 18.89 0.97
N TYR A 194 14.04 18.01 1.58
CA TYR A 194 12.63 17.83 1.21
C TYR A 194 11.78 19.05 1.57
N ALA A 195 12.01 19.68 2.72
CA ALA A 195 11.25 20.85 3.16
C ALA A 195 11.52 22.09 2.28
N LYS A 196 12.75 22.27 1.80
CA LYS A 196 13.09 23.31 0.81
C LYS A 196 12.35 23.09 -0.51
N ARG A 197 12.37 21.87 -1.05
CA ARG A 197 11.65 21.51 -2.28
C ARG A 197 10.13 21.68 -2.13
N ALA A 198 9.58 21.30 -0.98
CA ALA A 198 8.17 21.48 -0.64
C ALA A 198 7.80 22.94 -0.29
N ARG A 199 8.77 23.86 -0.20
CA ARG A 199 8.62 25.28 0.18
C ARG A 199 7.99 25.49 1.54
N ILE A 200 8.30 24.61 2.51
CA ILE A 200 7.79 24.68 3.88
C ILE A 200 8.89 24.76 4.94
N TRP A 201 10.16 24.93 4.53
CA TRP A 201 11.27 24.95 5.48
C TRP A 201 11.10 26.03 6.55
N SER A 202 10.68 27.25 6.18
CA SER A 202 10.45 28.33 7.14
C SER A 202 9.42 27.95 8.22
N THR A 203 8.43 27.14 7.88
CA THR A 203 7.43 26.64 8.81
C THR A 203 7.99 25.53 9.67
N MET A 204 8.80 24.63 9.12
CA MET A 204 9.27 23.42 9.76
C MET A 204 10.52 23.64 10.62
N ARG A 205 11.37 24.61 10.24
CA ARG A 205 12.66 24.91 10.86
C ARG A 205 12.61 25.04 12.39
N PRO A 206 11.71 25.83 13.02
CA PRO A 206 11.68 25.95 14.47
C PRO A 206 11.48 24.62 15.21
N TYR A 207 10.67 23.74 14.61
CA TYR A 207 10.40 22.41 15.20
C TYR A 207 11.60 21.49 15.07
N VAL A 208 12.32 21.53 13.95
CA VAL A 208 13.55 20.74 13.74
C VAL A 208 14.64 21.21 14.72
N GLU A 209 14.87 22.51 14.81
CA GLU A 209 15.88 23.09 15.70
C GLU A 209 15.59 22.76 17.18
N ALA A 210 14.33 22.90 17.61
CA ALA A 210 13.93 22.52 18.97
C ALA A 210 14.14 21.02 19.25
N THR A 211 13.72 20.15 18.31
CA THR A 211 13.86 18.69 18.48
C THR A 211 15.32 18.26 18.54
N VAL A 212 16.20 18.87 17.75
CA VAL A 212 17.64 18.59 17.78
C VAL A 212 18.29 19.10 19.09
N ALA A 213 17.87 20.27 19.57
CA ALA A 213 18.35 20.81 20.85
C ALA A 213 17.96 19.97 22.06
N ASP A 214 16.78 19.34 22.01
CA ASP A 214 16.26 18.42 23.06
C ASP A 214 16.96 17.04 23.05
N GLY A 215 17.92 16.80 22.15
CA GLY A 215 18.75 15.60 22.13
C GLY A 215 18.10 14.38 21.46
N ALA A 216 17.21 14.60 20.51
CA ALA A 216 16.62 13.54 19.69
C ALA A 216 17.58 12.97 18.64
#